data_19a8fd4f88e5065c46472889b0189f9d
#
_entry.id   19a8fd4f88e5065c46472889b0189f9d
#
_cell.length_a   1.000
_cell.length_b   1.000
_cell.length_c   1.000
_cell.angle_alpha   90.00
_cell.angle_beta   90.00
_cell.angle_gamma   90.00
#
_symmetry.space_group_name_H-M   'P 1'
#
loop_
_entity.id
_entity.type
_entity.pdbx_description
1 polymer ?
#
loop_
_entity_poly.entity_id
_entity_poly.type
_entity_poly.pdbx_seq_one_letter_code
_entity_poly.pdbx_strand_id
1 'polypeptide(L)'
;KHFAHFPVVYISGLEVYEYLKAKRTKVKIKHLPLSISDRYMSLFEEQITKDIDIINVGRKNKVMDEYIQQFLLKYPNTNYVHREMENGENIYYSSVHGRLGTLTAREDLLKILSRSKIAIVTSPGLDGGEQRTGGFNPVTPRVFEAAIGKCYMIGKYEKNSEYYSFGLDKLVEMPNSYIEFETIVQDELITPFNRTDDYAAFLKANL
;
A
#
# COMPACT_ATOMS: atom_id res chain seq x y z
N LYS A 1 7.82 -17.14 23.83
CA LYS A 1 8.03 -18.60 24.03
C LYS A 1 7.65 -19.44 22.80
N HIS A 2 6.68 -19.02 21.97
CA HIS A 2 6.18 -19.81 20.82
C HIS A 2 7.24 -20.09 19.75
N PHE A 3 8.15 -19.16 19.48
CA PHE A 3 9.17 -19.29 18.43
C PHE A 3 10.45 -20.06 18.85
N ALA A 4 10.56 -20.45 20.13
CA ALA A 4 11.79 -21.08 20.64
C ALA A 4 12.04 -22.49 20.07
N HIS A 5 11.03 -23.12 19.47
CA HIS A 5 11.10 -24.47 18.88
C HIS A 5 11.47 -24.47 17.39
N PHE A 6 11.53 -23.29 16.77
CA PHE A 6 11.89 -23.19 15.37
C PHE A 6 13.41 -23.05 15.18
N PRO A 7 14.01 -23.74 14.22
CA PRO A 7 15.45 -23.66 13.96
C PRO A 7 15.88 -22.28 13.48
N VAL A 8 14.98 -21.55 12.83
CA VAL A 8 15.15 -20.18 12.39
C VAL A 8 13.78 -19.50 12.25
N VAL A 9 13.71 -18.20 12.54
CA VAL A 9 12.53 -17.35 12.31
C VAL A 9 12.90 -16.24 11.34
N TYR A 10 12.15 -16.11 10.28
CA TYR A 10 12.31 -15.03 9.30
C TYR A 10 11.45 -13.83 9.69
N ILE A 11 12.03 -12.64 9.63
CA ILE A 11 11.40 -11.37 9.96
C ILE A 11 11.39 -10.52 8.69
N SER A 12 10.22 -10.12 8.21
CA SER A 12 10.09 -9.33 7.00
C SER A 12 10.31 -7.82 7.21
N GLY A 13 9.92 -7.27 8.38
CA GLY A 13 10.18 -5.88 8.71
C GLY A 13 11.62 -5.67 9.16
N LEU A 14 12.38 -4.85 8.44
CA LEU A 14 13.79 -4.58 8.73
C LEU A 14 13.96 -3.97 10.12
N GLU A 15 13.16 -3.00 10.48
CA GLU A 15 13.17 -2.34 11.78
C GLU A 15 12.94 -3.34 12.94
N VAL A 16 11.96 -4.24 12.78
CA VAL A 16 11.68 -5.31 13.76
C VAL A 16 12.86 -6.28 13.86
N TYR A 17 13.45 -6.64 12.72
CA TYR A 17 14.63 -7.51 12.69
C TYR A 17 15.81 -6.88 13.43
N GLU A 18 16.14 -5.62 13.17
CA GLU A 18 17.22 -4.88 13.81
C GLU A 18 17.00 -4.77 15.32
N TYR A 19 15.78 -4.41 15.74
CA TYR A 19 15.39 -4.36 17.15
C TYR A 19 15.60 -5.72 17.85
N LEU A 20 15.09 -6.80 17.27
CA LEU A 20 15.23 -8.15 17.86
C LEU A 20 16.69 -8.62 17.88
N LYS A 21 17.47 -8.29 16.87
CA LYS A 21 18.90 -8.57 16.80
C LYS A 21 19.67 -7.86 17.92
N ALA A 22 19.38 -6.59 18.16
CA ALA A 22 19.97 -5.80 19.24
C ALA A 22 19.61 -6.36 20.63
N LYS A 23 18.41 -6.92 20.79
CA LYS A 23 17.97 -7.59 22.04
C LYS A 23 18.63 -8.94 22.30
N ARG A 24 19.49 -9.43 21.41
CA ARG A 24 20.19 -10.71 21.52
C ARG A 24 19.26 -11.86 21.89
N THR A 25 18.17 -12.01 21.13
CA THR A 25 17.20 -13.07 21.35
C THR A 25 17.86 -14.46 21.26
N LYS A 26 17.38 -15.44 22.04
CA LYS A 26 17.85 -16.83 21.97
C LYS A 26 17.42 -17.55 20.68
N VAL A 27 16.47 -16.98 19.96
CA VAL A 27 15.94 -17.52 18.70
C VAL A 27 16.83 -17.03 17.58
N LYS A 28 17.26 -17.94 16.70
CA LYS A 28 17.97 -17.57 15.48
C LYS A 28 17.00 -16.85 14.53
N ILE A 29 17.28 -15.59 14.29
CA ILE A 29 16.46 -14.77 13.38
C ILE A 29 17.25 -14.45 12.11
N LYS A 30 16.52 -14.29 10.99
CA LYS A 30 17.04 -13.79 9.71
C LYS A 30 16.09 -12.76 9.14
N HIS A 31 16.63 -11.75 8.50
CA HIS A 31 15.83 -10.84 7.70
C HIS A 31 15.48 -11.50 6.36
N LEU A 32 14.20 -11.42 5.99
CA LEU A 32 13.71 -11.81 4.67
C LEU A 32 12.83 -10.65 4.18
N PRO A 33 13.35 -9.78 3.30
CA PRO A 33 12.59 -8.64 2.79
C PRO A 33 11.27 -9.07 2.14
N LEU A 34 10.30 -8.17 2.17
CA LEU A 34 9.08 -8.36 1.40
C LEU A 34 9.43 -8.43 -0.09
N SER A 35 8.71 -9.28 -0.79
CA SER A 35 8.81 -9.42 -2.24
C SER A 35 7.42 -9.72 -2.83
N ILE A 36 7.33 -9.72 -4.15
CA ILE A 36 6.14 -10.12 -4.87
C ILE A 36 6.51 -11.21 -5.88
N SER A 37 5.59 -12.13 -6.15
CA SER A 37 5.86 -13.21 -7.12
C SER A 37 5.89 -12.66 -8.54
N ASP A 38 6.87 -13.12 -9.31
CA ASP A 38 7.07 -12.81 -10.73
C ASP A 38 5.87 -13.19 -11.62
N ARG A 39 5.07 -14.18 -11.20
CA ARG A 39 3.83 -14.58 -11.90
C ARG A 39 2.85 -13.42 -12.12
N TYR A 40 2.96 -12.34 -11.35
CA TYR A 40 2.10 -11.17 -11.48
C TYR A 40 2.63 -10.13 -12.47
N MET A 41 3.82 -10.33 -13.03
CA MET A 41 4.42 -9.39 -13.99
C MET A 41 3.64 -9.29 -15.28
N SER A 42 2.92 -10.36 -15.69
CA SER A 42 2.01 -10.30 -16.83
C SER A 42 0.93 -9.21 -16.67
N LEU A 43 0.41 -9.01 -15.45
CA LEU A 43 -0.56 -7.95 -15.18
C LEU A 43 0.07 -6.55 -15.28
N PHE A 44 1.35 -6.42 -14.94
CA PHE A 44 2.09 -5.16 -15.12
C PHE A 44 2.27 -4.81 -16.60
N GLU A 45 2.43 -5.81 -17.47
CA GLU A 45 2.62 -5.61 -18.91
C GLU A 45 1.31 -5.29 -19.64
N GLU A 46 0.15 -5.66 -19.08
CA GLU A 46 -1.16 -5.37 -19.66
C GLU A 46 -1.47 -3.87 -19.67
N GLN A 47 -2.12 -3.43 -20.76
CA GLN A 47 -2.73 -2.10 -20.84
C GLN A 47 -4.20 -2.19 -20.45
N ILE A 48 -4.52 -1.71 -19.26
CA ILE A 48 -5.86 -1.73 -18.69
C ILE A 48 -6.39 -0.31 -18.59
N THR A 49 -7.63 -0.09 -19.04
CA THR A 49 -8.31 1.20 -18.87
C THR A 49 -8.54 1.49 -17.40
N LYS A 50 -8.13 2.67 -16.95
CA LYS A 50 -8.28 3.13 -15.56
C LYS A 50 -9.60 3.89 -15.40
N ASP A 51 -10.56 3.25 -14.76
CA ASP A 51 -11.92 3.75 -14.50
C ASP A 51 -12.20 4.00 -13.00
N ILE A 52 -11.22 3.73 -12.16
CA ILE A 52 -11.24 4.04 -10.73
C ILE A 52 -10.26 5.18 -10.48
N ASP A 53 -10.72 6.27 -9.87
CA ASP A 53 -9.88 7.44 -9.62
C ASP A 53 -8.94 7.22 -8.45
N ILE A 54 -9.47 6.79 -7.30
CA ILE A 54 -8.70 6.55 -6.09
C ILE A 54 -9.08 5.20 -5.50
N ILE A 55 -8.09 4.42 -5.04
CA ILE A 55 -8.34 3.17 -4.35
C ILE A 55 -7.60 3.09 -3.01
N ASN A 56 -8.29 2.61 -1.98
CA ASN A 56 -7.70 2.25 -0.69
C ASN A 56 -8.08 0.82 -0.30
N VAL A 57 -7.23 -0.14 -0.63
CA VAL A 57 -7.44 -1.56 -0.30
C VAL A 57 -6.85 -1.97 1.04
N GLY A 58 -6.09 -1.07 1.65
CA GLY A 58 -5.48 -1.26 2.97
C GLY A 58 -6.42 -0.90 4.12
N ARG A 59 -5.83 -0.83 5.31
CA ARG A 59 -6.46 -0.19 6.46
C ARG A 59 -6.49 1.30 6.25
N LYS A 60 -7.55 1.94 6.71
CA LYS A 60 -7.67 3.39 6.67
C LYS A 60 -6.66 4.02 7.65
N ASN A 61 -5.81 4.89 7.16
CA ASN A 61 -5.03 5.80 7.99
C ASN A 61 -5.91 7.02 8.28
N LYS A 62 -5.98 7.45 9.53
CA LYS A 62 -6.92 8.51 9.96
C LYS A 62 -6.74 9.80 9.18
N VAL A 63 -5.50 10.27 9.04
CA VAL A 63 -5.20 11.54 8.33
C VAL A 63 -5.53 11.44 6.85
N MET A 64 -5.11 10.35 6.20
CA MET A 64 -5.41 10.14 4.78
C MET A 64 -6.92 9.96 4.53
N ASP A 65 -7.63 9.30 5.44
CA ASP A 65 -9.09 9.15 5.33
C ASP A 65 -9.79 10.52 5.47
N GLU A 66 -9.37 11.36 6.40
CA GLU A 66 -9.86 12.74 6.55
C GLU A 66 -9.64 13.56 5.27
N TYR A 67 -8.47 13.46 4.63
CA TYR A 67 -8.19 14.14 3.36
C TYR A 67 -9.08 13.61 2.23
N ILE A 68 -9.27 12.30 2.14
CA ILE A 68 -10.14 11.69 1.14
C ILE A 68 -11.59 12.14 1.33
N GLN A 69 -12.10 12.13 2.57
CA GLN A 69 -13.48 12.58 2.83
C GLN A 69 -13.69 14.05 2.44
N GLN A 70 -12.74 14.94 2.77
CA GLN A 70 -12.79 16.34 2.34
C GLN A 70 -12.77 16.46 0.81
N PHE A 71 -11.94 15.66 0.13
CA PHE A 71 -11.85 15.65 -1.32
C PHE A 71 -13.16 15.19 -1.96
N LEU A 72 -13.77 14.11 -1.47
CA LEU A 72 -15.04 13.59 -1.99
C LEU A 72 -16.21 14.56 -1.79
N LEU A 73 -16.23 15.33 -0.70
CA LEU A 73 -17.23 16.38 -0.50
C LEU A 73 -17.12 17.49 -1.55
N LYS A 74 -15.92 17.84 -1.97
CA LYS A 74 -15.67 18.86 -2.99
C LYS A 74 -15.82 18.32 -4.42
N TYR A 75 -15.48 17.04 -4.63
CA TYR A 75 -15.50 16.35 -5.93
C TYR A 75 -16.35 15.08 -5.88
N PRO A 76 -17.69 15.20 -5.79
CA PRO A 76 -18.60 14.08 -5.51
C PRO A 76 -18.65 13.02 -6.61
N ASN A 77 -18.20 13.34 -7.82
CA ASN A 77 -18.16 12.41 -8.96
C ASN A 77 -16.88 11.53 -8.98
N THR A 78 -15.97 11.71 -8.02
CA THR A 78 -14.75 10.90 -7.93
C THR A 78 -15.08 9.45 -7.61
N ASN A 79 -14.64 8.52 -8.44
CA ASN A 79 -14.82 7.09 -8.19
C ASN A 79 -13.75 6.62 -7.17
N TYR A 80 -14.12 6.64 -5.90
CA TYR A 80 -13.27 6.15 -4.81
C TYR A 80 -13.67 4.75 -4.40
N VAL A 81 -12.75 3.80 -4.51
CA VAL A 81 -12.94 2.43 -4.06
C VAL A 81 -12.22 2.21 -2.74
N HIS A 82 -12.92 1.66 -1.76
CA HIS A 82 -12.38 1.36 -0.45
C HIS A 82 -12.92 0.05 0.10
N ARG A 83 -12.25 -0.43 1.15
CA ARG A 83 -12.61 -1.66 1.85
C ARG A 83 -13.22 -1.34 3.20
N GLU A 84 -14.30 -2.07 3.52
CA GLU A 84 -14.89 -2.09 4.85
C GLU A 84 -14.97 -3.52 5.41
N MET A 85 -15.14 -3.63 6.72
CA MET A 85 -15.31 -4.92 7.39
C MET A 85 -16.79 -5.11 7.74
N GLU A 86 -17.43 -6.10 7.14
CA GLU A 86 -18.81 -6.49 7.43
C GLU A 86 -18.87 -7.96 7.84
N ASN A 87 -19.41 -8.25 9.00
CA ASN A 87 -19.56 -9.62 9.51
C ASN A 87 -18.27 -10.47 9.46
N GLY A 88 -17.09 -9.82 9.61
CA GLY A 88 -15.80 -10.48 9.55
C GLY A 88 -15.22 -10.64 8.15
N GLU A 89 -15.91 -10.19 7.12
CA GLU A 89 -15.46 -10.22 5.72
C GLU A 89 -15.04 -8.83 5.23
N ASN A 90 -14.09 -8.80 4.31
CA ASN A 90 -13.67 -7.58 3.63
C ASN A 90 -14.58 -7.32 2.43
N ILE A 91 -15.40 -6.29 2.51
CA ILE A 91 -16.29 -5.86 1.45
C ILE A 91 -15.74 -4.60 0.80
N TYR A 92 -15.78 -4.53 -0.51
CA TYR A 92 -15.32 -3.37 -1.28
C TYR A 92 -16.52 -2.52 -1.73
N TYR A 93 -16.35 -1.22 -1.66
CA TYR A 93 -17.33 -0.21 -2.03
C TYR A 93 -16.73 0.82 -2.97
N SER A 94 -17.52 1.28 -3.91
CA SER A 94 -17.25 2.45 -4.74
C SER A 94 -18.17 3.60 -4.32
N SER A 95 -17.65 4.82 -4.24
CA SER A 95 -18.43 6.02 -3.99
C SER A 95 -19.49 6.27 -5.06
N VAL A 96 -19.28 5.77 -6.29
CA VAL A 96 -20.17 5.97 -7.45
C VAL A 96 -21.08 4.76 -7.68
N HIS A 97 -20.55 3.54 -7.54
CA HIS A 97 -21.26 2.30 -7.91
C HIS A 97 -21.80 1.51 -6.69
N GLY A 98 -21.56 1.99 -5.48
CA GLY A 98 -22.01 1.31 -4.27
C GLY A 98 -21.20 0.03 -3.98
N ARG A 99 -21.89 -1.00 -3.49
CA ARG A 99 -21.27 -2.26 -3.03
C ARG A 99 -20.73 -3.09 -4.20
N LEU A 100 -19.43 -3.36 -4.23
CA LEU A 100 -18.75 -4.17 -5.24
C LEU A 100 -18.61 -5.66 -4.83
N GLY A 101 -18.72 -5.97 -3.53
CA GLY A 101 -18.59 -7.33 -2.99
C GLY A 101 -17.20 -7.64 -2.45
N THR A 102 -16.88 -8.94 -2.36
CA THR A 102 -15.60 -9.46 -1.85
C THR A 102 -14.60 -9.67 -3.00
N LEU A 103 -13.31 -9.51 -2.70
CA LEU A 103 -12.23 -9.99 -3.57
C LEU A 103 -11.67 -11.28 -2.94
N THR A 104 -11.87 -12.40 -3.61
CA THR A 104 -11.57 -13.72 -3.05
C THR A 104 -10.14 -14.17 -3.32
N ALA A 105 -9.55 -13.70 -4.42
CA ALA A 105 -8.19 -14.01 -4.80
C ALA A 105 -7.30 -12.76 -4.85
N ARG A 106 -5.98 -12.97 -4.76
CA ARG A 106 -5.01 -11.87 -4.90
C ARG A 106 -5.06 -11.27 -6.30
N GLU A 107 -5.30 -12.09 -7.30
CA GLU A 107 -5.46 -11.67 -8.69
C GLU A 107 -6.62 -10.68 -8.87
N ASP A 108 -7.74 -10.86 -8.16
CA ASP A 108 -8.86 -9.92 -8.19
C ASP A 108 -8.46 -8.56 -7.62
N LEU A 109 -7.67 -8.57 -6.53
CA LEU A 109 -7.11 -7.35 -5.94
C LEU A 109 -6.17 -6.63 -6.90
N LEU A 110 -5.29 -7.36 -7.58
CA LEU A 110 -4.36 -6.77 -8.54
C LEU A 110 -5.11 -6.20 -9.76
N LYS A 111 -6.14 -6.88 -10.25
CA LYS A 111 -6.99 -6.39 -11.34
C LYS A 111 -7.73 -5.09 -10.99
N ILE A 112 -8.27 -4.97 -9.78
CA ILE A 112 -8.93 -3.73 -9.39
C ILE A 112 -7.91 -2.58 -9.21
N LEU A 113 -6.70 -2.87 -8.72
CA LEU A 113 -5.60 -1.91 -8.68
C LEU A 113 -5.18 -1.49 -10.10
N SER A 114 -5.08 -2.42 -11.04
CA SER A 114 -4.73 -2.08 -12.43
C SER A 114 -5.75 -1.16 -13.11
N ARG A 115 -7.00 -1.16 -12.63
CA ARG A 115 -8.06 -0.22 -13.06
C ARG A 115 -8.02 1.12 -12.32
N SER A 116 -7.14 1.30 -11.35
CA SER A 116 -7.11 2.48 -10.49
C SER A 116 -5.99 3.43 -10.91
N LYS A 117 -6.25 4.75 -10.92
CA LYS A 117 -5.25 5.79 -11.20
C LYS A 117 -4.34 5.99 -9.99
N ILE A 118 -4.92 6.21 -8.83
CA ILE A 118 -4.21 6.52 -7.58
C ILE A 118 -4.48 5.43 -6.55
N ALA A 119 -3.43 4.94 -5.90
CA ALA A 119 -3.53 4.03 -4.75
C ALA A 119 -3.06 4.70 -3.46
N ILE A 120 -3.87 4.59 -2.41
CA ILE A 120 -3.49 5.02 -1.08
C ILE A 120 -2.71 3.89 -0.39
N VAL A 121 -1.45 4.18 -0.07
CA VAL A 121 -0.53 3.23 0.56
C VAL A 121 0.00 3.80 1.88
N THR A 122 -0.21 3.08 2.97
CA THR A 122 0.18 3.59 4.31
C THR A 122 0.78 2.49 5.18
N SER A 123 1.67 2.90 6.08
CA SER A 123 2.11 2.04 7.17
C SER A 123 0.98 1.83 8.19
N PRO A 124 0.78 0.61 8.71
CA PRO A 124 -0.37 0.30 9.54
C PRO A 124 -0.33 0.92 10.95
N GLY A 125 0.84 1.29 11.46
CA GLY A 125 1.02 1.79 12.82
C GLY A 125 0.94 3.31 12.97
N LEU A 126 0.96 4.06 11.87
CA LEU A 126 0.97 5.53 11.91
C LEU A 126 -0.38 6.13 12.31
N ASP A 127 -0.33 7.35 12.88
CA ASP A 127 -1.49 8.18 13.23
C ASP A 127 -2.51 7.48 14.14
N GLY A 128 -2.02 6.71 15.11
CA GLY A 128 -2.87 5.95 16.02
C GLY A 128 -3.50 4.71 15.39
N GLY A 129 -2.91 4.21 14.31
CA GLY A 129 -3.33 3.01 13.60
C GLY A 129 -3.22 1.73 14.42
N GLU A 130 -2.67 0.66 13.86
CA GLU A 130 -2.68 -0.64 14.48
C GLU A 130 -1.71 -0.78 15.66
N GLN A 131 -2.23 -0.84 16.89
CA GLN A 131 -1.42 -1.04 18.12
C GLN A 131 -0.60 -2.34 18.12
N ARG A 132 -1.05 -3.37 17.37
CA ARG A 132 -0.36 -4.67 17.28
C ARG A 132 1.01 -4.59 16.60
N THR A 133 1.32 -3.49 15.93
CA THR A 133 2.67 -3.27 15.39
C THR A 133 3.71 -3.03 16.47
N GLY A 134 3.29 -2.77 17.71
CA GLY A 134 4.20 -2.47 18.82
C GLY A 134 5.04 -1.21 18.62
N GLY A 135 4.54 -0.26 17.82
CA GLY A 135 5.23 0.99 17.46
C GLY A 135 6.10 0.89 16.22
N PHE A 136 6.23 -0.28 15.60
CA PHE A 136 6.94 -0.44 14.33
C PHE A 136 6.05 -0.07 13.14
N ASN A 137 6.66 0.53 12.13
CA ASN A 137 5.98 1.01 10.92
C ASN A 137 6.56 0.38 9.64
N PRO A 138 6.41 -0.96 9.47
CA PRO A 138 6.98 -1.66 8.33
C PRO A 138 6.34 -1.22 7.02
N VAL A 139 7.10 -1.36 5.94
CA VAL A 139 6.56 -1.31 4.59
C VAL A 139 5.59 -2.47 4.39
N THR A 140 4.50 -2.22 3.67
CA THR A 140 3.45 -3.22 3.44
C THR A 140 3.49 -3.74 2.00
N PRO A 141 2.97 -4.95 1.73
CA PRO A 141 2.86 -5.47 0.36
C PRO A 141 2.07 -4.57 -0.60
N ARG A 142 1.35 -3.58 -0.11
CA ARG A 142 0.52 -2.66 -0.91
C ARG A 142 1.33 -1.83 -1.91
N VAL A 143 2.60 -1.52 -1.60
CA VAL A 143 3.46 -0.80 -2.54
C VAL A 143 3.77 -1.63 -3.79
N PHE A 144 4.00 -2.95 -3.63
CA PHE A 144 4.23 -3.85 -4.76
C PHE A 144 2.96 -4.04 -5.59
N GLU A 145 1.84 -4.21 -4.92
CA GLU A 145 0.53 -4.39 -5.54
C GLU A 145 0.12 -3.13 -6.32
N ALA A 146 0.33 -1.94 -5.75
CA ALA A 146 0.09 -0.66 -6.42
C ALA A 146 1.04 -0.45 -7.62
N ALA A 147 2.31 -0.86 -7.50
CA ALA A 147 3.27 -0.80 -8.60
C ALA A 147 2.86 -1.72 -9.76
N ILE A 148 2.45 -2.98 -9.49
CA ILE A 148 1.91 -3.88 -10.52
C ILE A 148 0.69 -3.26 -11.20
N GLY A 149 -0.21 -2.63 -10.44
CA GLY A 149 -1.37 -1.93 -10.97
C GLY A 149 -1.05 -0.63 -11.70
N LYS A 150 0.21 -0.19 -11.75
CA LYS A 150 0.63 1.13 -12.27
C LYS A 150 -0.20 2.26 -11.66
N CYS A 151 -0.45 2.20 -10.34
CA CYS A 151 -1.13 3.25 -9.63
C CYS A 151 -0.13 4.32 -9.19
N TYR A 152 -0.47 5.59 -9.35
CA TYR A 152 0.25 6.64 -8.65
C TYR A 152 0.09 6.45 -7.14
N MET A 153 1.17 6.41 -6.39
CA MET A 153 1.13 6.11 -4.96
C MET A 153 1.13 7.39 -4.13
N ILE A 154 0.06 7.60 -3.38
CA ILE A 154 -0.02 8.62 -2.34
C ILE A 154 -0.13 7.91 -1.00
N GLY A 155 0.62 8.34 -0.01
CA GLY A 155 0.58 7.61 1.25
C GLY A 155 1.20 8.29 2.44
N LYS A 156 1.42 7.48 3.47
CA LYS A 156 2.08 7.93 4.69
C LYS A 156 2.93 6.81 5.27
N TYR A 157 4.23 7.04 5.31
CA TYR A 157 5.24 6.14 5.87
C TYR A 157 6.15 6.87 6.83
N GLU A 158 6.70 6.14 7.79
CA GLU A 158 7.85 6.61 8.53
C GLU A 158 9.11 6.53 7.66
N LYS A 159 9.88 7.61 7.61
CA LYS A 159 11.13 7.69 6.85
C LYS A 159 12.27 6.95 7.57
N ASN A 160 12.09 5.64 7.77
CA ASN A 160 13.04 4.74 8.40
C ASN A 160 13.95 4.02 7.38
N SER A 161 14.85 3.16 7.87
CA SER A 161 15.78 2.41 7.02
C SER A 161 15.08 1.53 5.98
N GLU A 162 13.94 0.93 6.32
CA GLU A 162 13.16 0.08 5.42
C GLU A 162 12.51 0.90 4.29
N TYR A 163 11.96 2.07 4.60
CA TYR A 163 11.40 3.01 3.63
C TYR A 163 12.43 3.37 2.54
N TYR A 164 13.64 3.73 2.97
CA TYR A 164 14.71 4.07 2.03
C TYR A 164 15.29 2.85 1.31
N SER A 165 15.36 1.69 1.96
CA SER A 165 15.87 0.47 1.33
C SER A 165 15.01 0.00 0.17
N PHE A 166 13.70 0.28 0.21
CA PHE A 166 12.78 0.04 -0.88
C PHE A 166 12.69 1.21 -1.90
N GLY A 167 13.40 2.32 -1.66
CA GLY A 167 13.34 3.49 -2.55
C GLY A 167 11.98 4.17 -2.60
N LEU A 168 11.19 4.09 -1.53
CA LEU A 168 9.84 4.66 -1.50
C LEU A 168 9.83 6.19 -1.52
N ASP A 169 10.94 6.82 -1.21
CA ASP A 169 11.16 8.26 -1.34
C ASP A 169 11.01 8.78 -2.78
N LYS A 170 11.13 7.88 -3.76
CA LYS A 170 10.95 8.18 -5.20
C LYS A 170 9.59 7.74 -5.75
N LEU A 171 8.89 6.88 -5.03
CA LEU A 171 7.69 6.21 -5.54
C LEU A 171 6.41 6.68 -4.87
N VAL A 172 6.47 7.13 -3.62
CA VAL A 172 5.30 7.48 -2.82
C VAL A 172 5.31 8.96 -2.48
N GLU A 173 4.29 9.67 -2.94
CA GLU A 173 4.05 11.05 -2.50
C GLU A 173 3.40 11.07 -1.13
N MET A 174 3.92 11.92 -0.23
CA MET A 174 3.45 12.04 1.15
C MET A 174 3.01 13.47 1.45
N PRO A 175 1.75 13.83 1.18
CA PRO A 175 1.24 15.18 1.43
C PRO A 175 1.22 15.48 2.93
N ASN A 176 1.64 16.70 3.29
CA ASN A 176 1.67 17.19 4.67
C ASN A 176 0.40 17.96 5.05
N SER A 177 -0.45 18.27 4.08
CA SER A 177 -1.70 19.00 4.26
C SER A 177 -2.76 18.53 3.27
N TYR A 178 -4.03 18.86 3.57
CA TYR A 178 -5.13 18.62 2.65
C TYR A 178 -4.94 19.36 1.30
N ILE A 179 -4.45 20.58 1.33
CA ILE A 179 -4.22 21.39 0.10
C ILE A 179 -3.21 20.69 -0.81
N GLU A 180 -2.12 20.19 -0.24
CA GLU A 180 -1.11 19.44 -0.99
C GLU A 180 -1.69 18.13 -1.54
N PHE A 181 -2.44 17.39 -0.71
CA PHE A 181 -3.15 16.18 -1.14
C PHE A 181 -4.10 16.46 -2.31
N GLU A 182 -4.93 17.50 -2.19
CA GLU A 182 -5.89 17.90 -3.23
C GLU A 182 -5.19 18.23 -4.54
N THR A 183 -4.10 19.01 -4.48
CA THR A 183 -3.31 19.39 -5.66
C THR A 183 -2.75 18.16 -6.37
N ILE A 184 -2.08 17.27 -5.61
CA ILE A 184 -1.51 16.03 -6.17
C ILE A 184 -2.59 15.16 -6.82
N VAL A 185 -3.73 14.96 -6.13
CA VAL A 185 -4.83 14.14 -6.67
C VAL A 185 -5.38 14.73 -7.95
N GLN A 186 -5.62 16.05 -8.01
CA GLN A 186 -6.16 16.70 -9.21
C GLN A 186 -5.20 16.56 -10.39
N ASP A 187 -3.92 16.80 -10.18
CA ASP A 187 -2.90 16.70 -11.22
C ASP A 187 -2.81 15.27 -11.76
N GLU A 188 -2.80 14.26 -10.88
CA GLU A 188 -2.67 12.85 -11.28
C GLU A 188 -3.94 12.25 -11.90
N LEU A 189 -5.12 12.82 -11.63
CA LEU A 189 -6.35 12.39 -12.28
C LEU A 189 -6.42 12.73 -13.76
N ILE A 190 -5.71 13.78 -14.20
CA ILE A 190 -5.68 14.26 -15.59
C ILE A 190 -4.37 13.93 -16.31
N THR A 191 -3.31 13.63 -15.57
CA THR A 191 -1.98 13.33 -16.14
C THR A 191 -1.88 11.85 -16.50
N PRO A 192 -1.41 11.49 -17.71
CA PRO A 192 -1.12 10.10 -18.03
C PRO A 192 -0.02 9.53 -17.11
N PHE A 193 -0.21 8.29 -16.66
CA PHE A 193 0.79 7.62 -15.84
C PHE A 193 2.15 7.53 -16.55
N ASN A 194 3.19 8.06 -15.94
CA ASN A 194 4.53 8.21 -16.54
C ASN A 194 5.69 7.56 -15.74
N ARG A 195 5.37 6.79 -14.69
CA ARG A 195 6.36 6.12 -13.82
C ARG A 195 6.61 4.65 -14.14
N THR A 196 6.34 4.23 -15.38
CA THR A 196 6.44 2.81 -15.78
C THR A 196 7.86 2.26 -15.58
N ASP A 197 8.90 3.02 -15.94
CA ASP A 197 10.28 2.56 -15.82
C ASP A 197 10.74 2.49 -14.36
N ASP A 198 10.33 3.44 -13.52
CA ASP A 198 10.63 3.43 -12.09
C ASP A 198 9.98 2.22 -11.40
N TYR A 199 8.72 1.93 -11.75
CA TYR A 199 8.00 0.78 -11.20
C TYR A 199 8.54 -0.55 -11.72
N ALA A 200 8.94 -0.63 -12.99
CA ALA A 200 9.59 -1.82 -13.53
C ALA A 200 10.93 -2.09 -12.81
N ALA A 201 11.73 -1.06 -12.57
CA ALA A 201 12.98 -1.16 -11.83
C ALA A 201 12.75 -1.59 -10.37
N PHE A 202 11.76 -0.98 -9.70
CA PHE A 202 11.37 -1.34 -8.34
C PHE A 202 10.91 -2.79 -8.24
N LEU A 203 10.00 -3.23 -9.10
CA LEU A 203 9.50 -4.60 -9.13
C LEU A 203 10.63 -5.60 -9.39
N LYS A 204 11.47 -5.35 -10.40
CA LYS A 204 12.62 -6.22 -10.73
C LYS A 204 13.61 -6.38 -9.58
N ALA A 205 13.82 -5.34 -8.78
CA ALA A 205 14.71 -5.38 -7.62
C ALA A 205 14.13 -6.18 -6.44
N ASN A 206 12.82 -6.50 -6.46
CA ASN A 206 12.07 -7.09 -5.34
C ASN A 206 11.25 -8.34 -5.73
N LEU A 207 11.59 -8.98 -6.85
CA LEU A 207 11.03 -10.26 -7.27
C LEU A 207 11.61 -11.45 -6.49
#